data_4f79480b9310b65aa5e681e94680c897
#
_entry.id   4f79480b9310b65aa5e681e94680c897
#
_cell.length_a   1.000
_cell.length_b   1.000
_cell.length_c   1.000
_cell.angle_alpha   90.00
_cell.angle_beta   90.00
_cell.angle_gamma   90.00
#
_symmetry.space_group_name_H-M   'P 1'
#
loop_
_entity.id
_entity.type
_entity.pdbx_description
1 polymer ?
#
loop_
_entity_poly.entity_id
_entity_poly.type
_entity_poly.pdbx_seq_one_letter_code
_entity_poly.pdbx_strand_id
1 'polypeptide(L)'
;MNTKKTTYLVVFLLLLFAAHSSYAATDDTRYFVKSTSGWWKKSFGARHNFDNGFTTDLTDFQLRVAKIFGVEVEPVKKLNVLPDLSQAPITSGRVQAKRIKPSEQIPWGIKAVYNDSFISKSSGGLGVNVAILDTGVLKTHPDLKNRIKACKDFSSPAAVVDGKCDDKNGHGTHIAGIIAADGGSDGLGIYGMAPEANLFVYKVCFNNGTCWADDVAVALRTAADEGANIVNMSLGSDNPSQLITDATNYAVSKNILVVAAAGNDGPYVGSIDYPGADANVVAVGAVNKDIQIPDWSSRGNNSTSKPYVVEEKDIELAAPGVNVESTWKDGGYAILSGTSMASPHVAGLAAKLWQKDALNPASATREFLQKFTIDLLPIGDDDNSGFGFPHL
;
A
#
# COMPACT_ATOMS: atom_id res chain seq x y z
N MET A 1 55.48 10.24 5.07
CA MET A 1 53.98 10.26 4.97
C MET A 1 53.55 11.67 5.39
N ASN A 2 52.93 12.42 4.49
CA ASN A 2 52.85 13.89 4.61
C ASN A 2 51.82 14.31 5.68
N THR A 3 52.29 14.85 6.80
CA THR A 3 51.47 15.38 7.91
C THR A 3 50.36 16.34 7.47
N LYS A 4 50.58 17.12 6.41
CA LYS A 4 49.59 18.02 5.82
C LYS A 4 48.38 17.27 5.25
N LYS A 5 48.54 16.10 4.59
CA LYS A 5 47.42 15.31 4.05
C LYS A 5 46.56 14.68 5.17
N THR A 6 47.21 14.31 6.28
CA THR A 6 46.50 13.75 7.45
C THR A 6 45.69 14.82 8.17
N THR A 7 46.23 16.08 8.27
CA THR A 7 45.52 17.19 8.90
C THR A 7 44.29 17.61 8.07
N TYR A 8 44.40 17.67 6.73
CA TYR A 8 43.24 17.95 5.87
C TYR A 8 42.16 16.86 5.94
N LEU A 9 42.59 15.61 6.05
CA LEU A 9 41.63 14.50 6.21
C LEU A 9 40.89 14.56 7.55
N VAL A 10 41.56 14.90 8.65
CA VAL A 10 41.00 15.07 9.98
C VAL A 10 40.05 16.27 10.06
N VAL A 11 40.44 17.42 9.50
CA VAL A 11 39.59 18.62 9.43
C VAL A 11 38.36 18.36 8.54
N PHE A 12 38.49 17.64 7.43
CA PHE A 12 37.42 17.27 6.56
C PHE A 12 36.43 16.28 7.25
N LEU A 13 36.95 15.33 8.04
CA LEU A 13 36.16 14.43 8.87
C LEU A 13 35.38 15.20 9.98
N LEU A 14 36.02 16.18 10.64
CA LEU A 14 35.37 17.01 11.66
C LEU A 14 34.27 17.90 11.08
N LEU A 15 34.39 18.38 9.84
CA LEU A 15 33.37 19.16 9.17
C LEU A 15 32.15 18.28 8.78
N LEU A 16 32.35 17.00 8.45
CA LEU A 16 31.27 16.06 8.20
C LEU A 16 30.42 15.78 9.48
N PHE A 17 31.06 15.78 10.66
CA PHE A 17 30.34 15.58 11.93
C PHE A 17 29.63 16.84 12.44
N ALA A 18 30.13 18.05 12.10
CA ALA A 18 29.51 19.31 12.51
C ALA A 18 28.22 19.66 11.74
N ALA A 19 27.98 19.03 10.60
CA ALA A 19 26.78 19.28 9.76
C ALA A 19 25.49 18.60 10.25
N HIS A 20 25.49 17.98 11.42
CA HIS A 20 24.27 17.39 12.02
C HIS A 20 23.40 18.39 12.79
N SER A 21 23.71 19.70 12.73
CA SER A 21 22.91 20.72 13.39
C SER A 21 21.84 21.30 12.45
N SER A 22 20.60 20.87 12.66
CA SER A 22 19.34 21.60 12.47
C SER A 22 19.22 22.50 11.22
N TYR A 23 19.19 21.90 10.03
CA TYR A 23 18.42 22.44 8.93
C TYR A 23 17.09 21.69 8.90
N ALA A 24 15.97 22.43 8.94
CA ALA A 24 14.69 21.86 8.56
C ALA A 24 14.85 21.29 7.15
N ALA A 25 14.78 19.97 7.02
CA ALA A 25 14.89 19.29 5.73
C ALA A 25 13.82 19.90 4.81
N THR A 26 14.25 20.47 3.69
CA THR A 26 13.33 20.75 2.60
C THR A 26 12.77 19.40 2.12
N ASP A 27 11.55 19.37 1.67
CA ASP A 27 10.75 18.16 1.39
C ASP A 27 11.37 17.14 0.40
N ASP A 28 12.56 17.40 -0.17
CA ASP A 28 13.22 16.62 -1.23
C ASP A 28 14.69 16.26 -0.94
N THR A 29 15.01 16.01 0.33
CA THR A 29 16.41 15.70 0.76
C THR A 29 16.72 14.22 0.88
N ARG A 30 15.76 13.32 0.62
CA ARG A 30 15.95 11.88 0.79
C ARG A 30 16.56 11.25 -0.46
N TYR A 31 17.66 10.51 -0.24
CA TYR A 31 18.43 9.87 -1.30
C TYR A 31 18.73 8.41 -0.97
N PHE A 32 18.80 7.59 -2.02
CA PHE A 32 19.37 6.26 -1.98
C PHE A 32 20.87 6.36 -2.33
N VAL A 33 21.72 5.93 -1.43
CA VAL A 33 23.18 5.91 -1.58
C VAL A 33 23.59 4.49 -1.96
N LYS A 34 24.10 4.28 -3.18
CA LYS A 34 24.55 2.97 -3.67
C LYS A 34 25.90 2.62 -3.09
N SER A 35 25.93 2.28 -1.81
CA SER A 35 27.13 1.86 -1.09
C SER A 35 26.77 1.02 0.13
N THR A 36 27.43 -0.12 0.29
CA THR A 36 27.32 -0.97 1.48
C THR A 36 28.34 -0.62 2.57
N SER A 37 29.21 0.36 2.31
CA SER A 37 30.28 0.79 3.23
C SER A 37 29.73 1.29 4.56
N GLY A 38 30.13 0.68 5.67
CA GLY A 38 29.77 1.12 7.02
C GLY A 38 30.24 2.54 7.34
N TRP A 39 31.33 3.00 6.68
CA TRP A 39 31.80 4.38 6.83
C TRP A 39 30.81 5.40 6.26
N TRP A 40 30.29 5.17 5.04
CA TRP A 40 29.28 6.03 4.43
C TRP A 40 27.96 6.00 5.20
N LYS A 41 27.51 4.81 5.63
CA LYS A 41 26.32 4.64 6.45
C LYS A 41 26.41 5.48 7.74
N LYS A 42 27.54 5.44 8.41
CA LYS A 42 27.78 6.22 9.63
C LYS A 42 27.91 7.70 9.36
N SER A 43 28.63 8.09 8.28
CA SER A 43 28.92 9.50 7.96
C SER A 43 27.69 10.26 7.48
N PHE A 44 26.78 9.60 6.77
CA PHE A 44 25.56 10.21 6.23
C PHE A 44 24.33 9.96 7.12
N GLY A 45 24.42 9.06 8.11
CA GLY A 45 23.29 8.73 8.98
C GLY A 45 22.26 7.86 8.24
N ALA A 46 22.58 6.58 8.02
CA ALA A 46 21.68 5.66 7.33
C ALA A 46 20.34 5.53 8.04
N ARG A 47 19.25 5.75 7.27
CA ARG A 47 17.86 5.58 7.71
C ARG A 47 17.42 4.11 7.53
N HIS A 48 17.39 3.64 6.31
CA HIS A 48 17.09 2.26 5.95
C HIS A 48 18.24 1.62 5.20
N ASN A 49 18.48 0.33 5.48
CA ASN A 49 19.51 -0.44 4.81
C ASN A 49 18.89 -1.40 3.79
N PHE A 50 19.54 -1.50 2.62
CA PHE A 50 19.19 -2.40 1.53
C PHE A 50 20.42 -3.22 1.11
N ASP A 51 20.22 -4.24 0.30
CA ASP A 51 21.29 -5.17 -0.12
C ASP A 51 22.43 -4.46 -0.85
N ASN A 52 22.12 -3.42 -1.65
CA ASN A 52 23.06 -2.67 -2.49
C ASN A 52 23.30 -1.23 -2.02
N GLY A 53 22.75 -0.80 -0.85
CA GLY A 53 22.89 0.58 -0.37
C GLY A 53 22.10 0.89 0.89
N PHE A 54 21.82 2.17 1.06
CA PHE A 54 21.02 2.68 2.17
C PHE A 54 20.34 4.00 1.80
N THR A 55 19.26 4.35 2.46
CA THR A 55 18.63 5.67 2.32
C THR A 55 19.02 6.59 3.47
N THR A 56 19.03 7.88 3.17
CA THR A 56 19.39 8.95 4.12
C THR A 56 18.94 10.31 3.58
N ASP A 57 18.80 11.27 4.46
CA ASP A 57 18.63 12.68 4.07
C ASP A 57 20.00 13.31 3.87
N LEU A 58 20.26 13.89 2.69
CA LEU A 58 21.55 14.52 2.33
C LEU A 58 21.38 16.00 2.10
N THR A 59 22.32 16.77 2.68
CA THR A 59 22.51 18.18 2.36
C THR A 59 23.24 18.34 1.02
N ASP A 60 23.15 19.52 0.39
CA ASP A 60 23.90 19.85 -0.82
C ASP A 60 25.40 19.61 -0.66
N PHE A 61 25.95 19.88 0.54
CA PHE A 61 27.34 19.62 0.84
C PHE A 61 27.66 18.13 0.80
N GLN A 62 26.83 17.29 1.43
CA GLN A 62 26.99 15.83 1.45
C GLN A 62 26.85 15.23 0.05
N LEU A 63 25.94 15.75 -0.78
CA LEU A 63 25.79 15.38 -2.19
C LEU A 63 27.06 15.66 -2.99
N ARG A 64 27.66 16.84 -2.79
CA ARG A 64 28.96 17.17 -3.43
C ARG A 64 30.08 16.25 -2.97
N VAL A 65 30.11 15.93 -1.67
CA VAL A 65 31.07 14.97 -1.11
C VAL A 65 30.90 13.60 -1.75
N ALA A 66 29.69 13.07 -1.79
CA ALA A 66 29.42 11.78 -2.45
C ALA A 66 29.92 11.77 -3.90
N LYS A 67 29.64 12.82 -4.67
CA LYS A 67 30.09 12.98 -6.06
C LYS A 67 31.61 13.01 -6.19
N ILE A 68 32.31 13.75 -5.31
CA ILE A 68 33.81 13.84 -5.33
C ILE A 68 34.43 12.45 -5.09
N PHE A 69 33.82 11.62 -4.25
CA PHE A 69 34.29 10.28 -3.95
C PHE A 69 33.74 9.19 -4.88
N GLY A 70 33.00 9.57 -5.92
CA GLY A 70 32.43 8.64 -6.90
C GLY A 70 31.32 7.73 -6.31
N VAL A 71 30.66 8.17 -5.24
CA VAL A 71 29.51 7.47 -4.67
C VAL A 71 28.26 7.87 -5.42
N GLU A 72 27.58 6.89 -6.01
CA GLU A 72 26.33 7.11 -6.73
C GLU A 72 25.19 7.33 -5.74
N VAL A 73 24.40 8.36 -5.99
CA VAL A 73 23.22 8.73 -5.19
C VAL A 73 22.04 9.03 -6.10
N GLU A 74 20.86 8.55 -5.72
CA GLU A 74 19.61 8.76 -6.46
C GLU A 74 18.52 9.30 -5.52
N PRO A 75 17.68 10.24 -5.97
CA PRO A 75 16.55 10.70 -5.18
C PRO A 75 15.59 9.53 -4.89
N VAL A 76 15.11 9.41 -3.65
CA VAL A 76 14.04 8.47 -3.31
C VAL A 76 12.72 9.04 -3.83
N LYS A 77 11.95 8.19 -4.51
CA LYS A 77 10.64 8.57 -5.05
C LYS A 77 9.60 8.72 -3.95
N LYS A 78 8.61 9.57 -4.22
CA LYS A 78 7.40 9.71 -3.41
C LYS A 78 6.23 9.04 -4.10
N LEU A 79 5.35 8.47 -3.29
CA LEU A 79 4.04 7.96 -3.67
C LEU A 79 3.00 8.70 -2.84
N ASN A 80 1.74 8.57 -3.22
CA ASN A 80 0.62 9.10 -2.44
C ASN A 80 -0.43 8.01 -2.19
N VAL A 81 -1.18 8.13 -1.09
CA VAL A 81 -2.40 7.34 -0.95
C VAL A 81 -3.40 7.74 -2.03
N LEU A 82 -4.14 6.78 -2.54
CA LEU A 82 -5.17 7.01 -3.57
C LEU A 82 -6.56 6.89 -2.95
N PRO A 83 -7.47 7.86 -3.13
CA PRO A 83 -7.41 9.03 -4.00
C PRO A 83 -6.53 10.14 -3.44
N ASP A 84 -5.92 10.92 -4.33
CA ASP A 84 -5.35 12.22 -3.95
C ASP A 84 -6.47 13.23 -3.73
N LEU A 85 -6.76 13.50 -2.47
CA LEU A 85 -7.84 14.43 -2.06
C LEU A 85 -7.60 15.88 -2.52
N SER A 86 -6.40 16.21 -3.00
CA SER A 86 -6.04 17.56 -3.44
C SER A 86 -6.32 17.84 -4.91
N GLN A 87 -6.43 16.81 -5.75
CA GLN A 87 -6.52 16.95 -7.21
C GLN A 87 -7.78 16.39 -7.86
N ALA A 88 -8.59 15.62 -7.11
CA ALA A 88 -9.76 14.97 -7.69
C ALA A 88 -10.90 15.96 -8.00
N PRO A 89 -11.60 15.80 -9.16
CA PRO A 89 -12.86 16.49 -9.40
C PRO A 89 -13.84 16.24 -8.24
N ILE A 90 -14.76 17.18 -8.01
CA ILE A 90 -15.69 17.21 -6.85
C ILE A 90 -16.46 15.90 -6.59
N THR A 91 -16.41 14.94 -7.49
CA THR A 91 -17.13 13.65 -7.45
C THR A 91 -16.28 12.46 -7.01
N SER A 92 -14.95 12.57 -6.94
CA SER A 92 -14.05 11.46 -6.56
C SER A 92 -13.22 11.85 -5.35
N GLY A 93 -13.12 10.99 -4.34
CA GLY A 93 -12.19 11.10 -3.22
C GLY A 93 -12.60 12.03 -2.06
N ARG A 94 -13.72 12.73 -2.10
CA ARG A 94 -14.18 13.49 -0.92
C ARG A 94 -14.77 12.57 0.13
N VAL A 95 -14.38 12.78 1.39
CA VAL A 95 -15.14 12.26 2.55
C VAL A 95 -16.56 12.81 2.46
N GLN A 96 -17.50 11.99 1.99
CA GLN A 96 -18.87 12.43 1.73
C GLN A 96 -19.70 12.55 3.01
N ALA A 97 -19.45 11.67 3.98
CA ALA A 97 -20.17 11.67 5.24
C ALA A 97 -19.30 11.11 6.36
N LYS A 98 -19.24 11.84 7.46
CA LYS A 98 -18.71 11.36 8.72
C LYS A 98 -19.89 11.04 9.63
N ARG A 99 -20.00 9.79 10.07
CA ARG A 99 -21.10 9.32 10.90
C ARG A 99 -20.57 8.67 12.17
N ILE A 100 -21.34 8.77 13.25
CA ILE A 100 -21.04 8.09 14.53
C ILE A 100 -21.46 6.61 14.47
N LYS A 101 -22.45 6.29 13.62
CA LYS A 101 -22.92 4.93 13.34
C LYS A 101 -22.90 4.68 11.84
N PRO A 102 -22.63 3.45 11.38
CA PRO A 102 -22.67 3.15 9.97
C PRO A 102 -24.09 3.27 9.42
N SER A 103 -24.22 3.52 8.11
CA SER A 103 -25.53 3.51 7.45
C SER A 103 -26.10 2.10 7.40
N GLU A 104 -25.23 1.12 7.17
CA GLU A 104 -25.53 -0.31 7.15
C GLU A 104 -24.37 -1.07 7.79
N GLN A 105 -24.67 -2.16 8.51
CA GLN A 105 -23.61 -3.00 9.10
C GLN A 105 -22.82 -3.77 8.03
N ILE A 106 -23.47 -4.11 6.92
CA ILE A 106 -22.81 -4.72 5.76
C ILE A 106 -22.87 -3.71 4.61
N PRO A 107 -21.74 -3.05 4.28
CA PRO A 107 -21.68 -2.12 3.15
C PRO A 107 -22.04 -2.78 1.83
N TRP A 108 -22.51 -1.97 0.88
CA TRP A 108 -22.91 -2.47 -0.44
C TRP A 108 -21.81 -3.26 -1.14
N GLY A 109 -20.54 -2.83 -1.00
CA GLY A 109 -19.41 -3.51 -1.63
C GLY A 109 -19.21 -4.92 -1.09
N ILE A 110 -19.38 -5.12 0.22
CA ILE A 110 -19.33 -6.45 0.84
C ILE A 110 -20.47 -7.32 0.33
N LYS A 111 -21.70 -6.80 0.29
CA LYS A 111 -22.88 -7.52 -0.25
C LYS A 111 -22.65 -7.94 -1.71
N ALA A 112 -22.10 -7.05 -2.53
CA ALA A 112 -21.83 -7.32 -3.95
C ALA A 112 -20.80 -8.45 -4.14
N VAL A 113 -19.66 -8.39 -3.41
CA VAL A 113 -18.63 -9.43 -3.50
C VAL A 113 -19.08 -10.76 -2.90
N TYR A 114 -19.90 -10.73 -1.84
CA TYR A 114 -20.53 -11.95 -1.28
C TYR A 114 -21.64 -12.50 -2.16
N ASN A 115 -22.04 -11.75 -3.21
CA ASN A 115 -23.18 -12.08 -4.08
C ASN A 115 -24.46 -12.39 -3.27
N ASP A 116 -24.61 -11.70 -2.15
CA ASP A 116 -25.74 -11.89 -1.21
C ASP A 116 -26.22 -10.54 -0.67
N SER A 117 -27.32 -10.05 -1.22
CA SER A 117 -27.96 -8.79 -0.79
C SER A 117 -28.59 -8.85 0.60
N PHE A 118 -28.82 -10.05 1.14
CA PHE A 118 -29.47 -10.30 2.44
C PHE A 118 -28.47 -10.72 3.52
N ILE A 119 -27.17 -10.79 3.21
CA ILE A 119 -26.16 -11.14 4.20
C ILE A 119 -26.25 -10.23 5.42
N SER A 120 -26.35 -10.83 6.59
CA SER A 120 -26.44 -10.13 7.88
C SER A 120 -25.10 -10.02 8.60
N LYS A 121 -24.12 -10.87 8.24
CA LYS A 121 -22.79 -10.91 8.81
C LYS A 121 -21.81 -11.58 7.84
N SER A 122 -20.69 -10.91 7.54
CA SER A 122 -19.59 -11.54 6.81
C SER A 122 -18.77 -12.47 7.72
N SER A 123 -17.93 -13.33 7.14
CA SER A 123 -17.09 -14.29 7.86
C SER A 123 -15.83 -14.64 7.07
N GLY A 124 -14.84 -15.24 7.74
CA GLY A 124 -13.64 -15.79 7.13
C GLY A 124 -12.37 -14.97 7.41
N GLY A 125 -11.24 -15.49 6.93
CA GLY A 125 -9.92 -14.93 7.18
C GLY A 125 -9.25 -15.43 8.47
N LEU A 126 -9.83 -16.43 9.15
CA LEU A 126 -9.27 -16.97 10.39
C LEU A 126 -7.85 -17.53 10.17
N GLY A 127 -6.88 -16.97 10.93
CA GLY A 127 -5.48 -17.36 10.85
C GLY A 127 -4.71 -16.75 9.67
N VAL A 128 -5.34 -15.89 8.88
CA VAL A 128 -4.69 -15.17 7.78
C VAL A 128 -4.23 -13.80 8.24
N ASN A 129 -2.98 -13.46 7.98
CA ASN A 129 -2.37 -12.18 8.31
C ASN A 129 -2.37 -11.27 7.07
N VAL A 130 -3.07 -10.14 7.15
CA VAL A 130 -3.12 -9.12 6.09
C VAL A 130 -2.34 -7.90 6.54
N ALA A 131 -1.25 -7.58 5.85
CA ALA A 131 -0.51 -6.36 6.09
C ALA A 131 -1.11 -5.20 5.29
N ILE A 132 -1.26 -4.05 5.95
CA ILE A 132 -1.77 -2.80 5.37
C ILE A 132 -0.63 -1.79 5.42
N LEU A 133 -0.11 -1.40 4.25
CA LEU A 133 0.91 -0.38 4.10
C LEU A 133 0.24 0.94 3.71
N ASP A 134 0.00 1.82 4.71
CA ASP A 134 -0.84 3.01 4.54
C ASP A 134 -0.50 4.13 5.55
N THR A 135 -1.45 5.01 5.85
CA THR A 135 -1.31 6.14 6.79
C THR A 135 -1.36 5.75 8.28
N GLY A 136 -1.57 4.45 8.57
CA GLY A 136 -1.76 3.93 9.92
C GLY A 136 -3.19 3.47 10.18
N VAL A 137 -3.57 3.32 11.45
CA VAL A 137 -4.92 2.92 11.88
C VAL A 137 -5.29 3.54 13.23
N LEU A 138 -6.58 3.82 13.45
CA LEU A 138 -7.10 4.07 14.79
C LEU A 138 -7.20 2.73 15.56
N LYS A 139 -6.18 2.39 16.32
CA LYS A 139 -6.10 1.11 17.07
C LYS A 139 -7.26 0.87 18.04
N THR A 140 -7.88 1.94 18.50
CA THR A 140 -8.99 1.89 19.45
C THR A 140 -10.36 1.86 18.80
N HIS A 141 -10.42 1.85 17.45
CA HIS A 141 -11.71 1.77 16.76
C HIS A 141 -12.48 0.51 17.20
N PRO A 142 -13.76 0.64 17.61
CA PRO A 142 -14.54 -0.50 18.14
C PRO A 142 -14.49 -1.74 17.27
N ASP A 143 -14.61 -1.57 15.95
CA ASP A 143 -14.69 -2.64 14.96
C ASP A 143 -13.33 -3.21 14.51
N LEU A 144 -12.21 -2.61 14.94
CA LEU A 144 -10.86 -2.99 14.50
C LEU A 144 -9.94 -3.48 15.61
N LYS A 145 -10.15 -3.01 16.85
CA LYS A 145 -9.22 -3.22 17.98
C LYS A 145 -8.86 -4.69 18.23
N ASN A 146 -9.76 -5.61 17.94
CA ASN A 146 -9.55 -7.05 18.13
C ASN A 146 -8.75 -7.69 16.97
N ARG A 147 -8.69 -7.02 15.81
CA ARG A 147 -8.05 -7.52 14.59
C ARG A 147 -6.59 -7.14 14.45
N ILE A 148 -6.17 -6.01 15.06
CA ILE A 148 -4.80 -5.50 14.95
C ILE A 148 -3.85 -6.34 15.80
N LYS A 149 -2.89 -7.01 15.14
CA LYS A 149 -1.90 -7.88 15.77
C LYS A 149 -0.49 -7.33 15.70
N ALA A 150 -0.17 -6.53 14.66
CA ALA A 150 1.09 -5.80 14.55
C ALA A 150 0.81 -4.34 14.19
N CYS A 151 1.66 -3.43 14.66
CA CYS A 151 1.52 -1.99 14.47
C CYS A 151 2.92 -1.36 14.48
N LYS A 152 3.37 -0.82 13.35
CA LYS A 152 4.70 -0.20 13.19
C LYS A 152 4.64 1.09 12.40
N ASP A 153 5.50 2.05 12.73
CA ASP A 153 5.68 3.31 12.00
C ASP A 153 7.04 3.30 11.29
N PHE A 154 7.00 3.22 9.97
CA PHE A 154 8.17 3.30 9.08
C PHE A 154 8.44 4.73 8.62
N SER A 155 7.46 5.63 8.73
CA SER A 155 7.59 7.03 8.32
C SER A 155 8.40 7.88 9.32
N SER A 156 8.71 7.33 10.51
CA SER A 156 9.50 8.00 11.53
C SER A 156 10.93 8.29 11.04
N PRO A 157 11.47 9.51 11.25
CA PRO A 157 12.77 9.90 10.70
C PRO A 157 13.97 9.17 11.32
N ALA A 158 13.85 8.64 12.53
CA ALA A 158 14.98 8.07 13.26
C ALA A 158 15.13 6.55 13.13
N ALA A 159 14.04 5.82 13.13
CA ALA A 159 14.00 4.35 12.99
C ALA A 159 12.55 3.89 12.89
N VAL A 160 12.35 2.63 12.49
CA VAL A 160 11.04 1.97 12.59
C VAL A 160 10.60 1.92 14.07
N VAL A 161 9.39 2.41 14.34
CA VAL A 161 8.86 2.48 15.72
C VAL A 161 7.79 1.43 15.91
N ASP A 162 8.10 0.41 16.68
CA ASP A 162 7.16 -0.65 17.02
C ASP A 162 6.07 -0.16 17.98
N GLY A 163 4.85 -0.69 17.83
CA GLY A 163 3.68 -0.32 18.62
C GLY A 163 3.04 1.03 18.24
N LYS A 164 3.60 1.75 17.25
CA LYS A 164 3.05 3.03 16.77
C LYS A 164 2.60 2.91 15.32
N CYS A 165 1.34 3.16 15.07
CA CYS A 165 0.77 3.25 13.74
C CYS A 165 -0.46 4.17 13.73
N ASP A 166 -0.41 5.25 14.54
CA ASP A 166 -1.56 6.15 14.71
C ASP A 166 -1.90 6.84 13.39
N ASP A 167 -3.15 6.73 12.98
CA ASP A 167 -3.67 7.34 11.77
C ASP A 167 -4.20 8.74 12.05
N LYS A 168 -3.53 9.74 11.50
CA LYS A 168 -4.00 11.15 11.53
C LYS A 168 -4.64 11.59 10.21
N ASN A 169 -4.53 10.77 9.16
CA ASN A 169 -5.15 10.99 7.86
C ASN A 169 -6.58 10.43 7.82
N GLY A 170 -6.75 9.16 8.13
CA GLY A 170 -8.00 8.40 8.12
C GLY A 170 -8.08 7.34 7.03
N HIS A 171 -7.23 7.45 6.00
CA HIS A 171 -7.24 6.56 4.85
C HIS A 171 -6.94 5.11 5.27
N GLY A 172 -5.86 4.85 6.00
CA GLY A 172 -5.51 3.50 6.44
C GLY A 172 -6.52 2.88 7.42
N THR A 173 -7.16 3.70 8.26
CA THR A 173 -8.29 3.22 9.10
C THR A 173 -9.47 2.77 8.25
N HIS A 174 -9.76 3.50 7.15
CA HIS A 174 -10.82 3.15 6.22
C HIS A 174 -10.52 1.83 5.49
N ILE A 175 -9.29 1.67 4.98
CA ILE A 175 -8.80 0.43 4.35
C ILE A 175 -8.91 -0.76 5.30
N ALA A 176 -8.48 -0.60 6.54
CA ALA A 176 -8.54 -1.65 7.56
C ALA A 176 -9.98 -2.16 7.79
N GLY A 177 -10.96 -1.25 7.78
CA GLY A 177 -12.37 -1.60 7.94
C GLY A 177 -12.92 -2.41 6.78
N ILE A 178 -12.59 -2.07 5.55
CA ILE A 178 -12.99 -2.84 4.36
C ILE A 178 -12.46 -4.27 4.43
N ILE A 179 -11.22 -4.45 4.89
CA ILE A 179 -10.60 -5.79 4.99
C ILE A 179 -11.24 -6.59 6.12
N ALA A 180 -11.26 -6.08 7.36
CA ALA A 180 -11.48 -6.92 8.52
C ALA A 180 -12.24 -6.28 9.68
N ALA A 181 -13.07 -5.26 9.47
CA ALA A 181 -13.96 -4.80 10.52
C ALA A 181 -14.86 -5.96 11.01
N ASP A 182 -15.03 -6.11 12.35
CA ASP A 182 -15.67 -7.26 12.97
C ASP A 182 -17.02 -6.94 13.64
N GLY A 183 -17.59 -5.76 13.35
CA GLY A 183 -18.88 -5.31 13.88
C GLY A 183 -18.81 -4.77 15.29
N GLY A 184 -17.64 -4.77 15.91
CA GLY A 184 -17.43 -4.32 17.29
C GLY A 184 -17.99 -5.28 18.34
N SER A 185 -17.69 -5.01 19.61
CA SER A 185 -18.12 -5.85 20.73
C SER A 185 -19.63 -5.77 21.03
N ASP A 186 -20.28 -4.71 20.58
CA ASP A 186 -21.73 -4.50 20.70
C ASP A 186 -22.51 -5.03 19.48
N GLY A 187 -21.80 -5.47 18.42
CA GLY A 187 -22.39 -5.98 17.19
C GLY A 187 -23.15 -4.91 16.38
N LEU A 188 -22.90 -3.61 16.63
CA LEU A 188 -23.59 -2.50 15.98
C LEU A 188 -22.72 -1.81 14.92
N GLY A 189 -21.45 -2.19 14.83
CA GLY A 189 -20.49 -1.66 13.90
C GLY A 189 -20.59 -2.28 12.50
N ILE A 190 -19.59 -1.94 11.65
CA ILE A 190 -19.50 -2.41 10.26
C ILE A 190 -18.73 -3.73 10.18
N TYR A 191 -19.09 -4.58 9.21
CA TYR A 191 -18.33 -5.79 8.89
C TYR A 191 -17.58 -5.63 7.57
N GLY A 192 -16.30 -5.99 7.59
CA GLY A 192 -15.42 -6.06 6.40
C GLY A 192 -15.56 -7.39 5.65
N MET A 193 -14.68 -7.59 4.66
CA MET A 193 -14.64 -8.79 3.81
C MET A 193 -14.29 -10.07 4.59
N ALA A 194 -13.32 -9.99 5.49
CA ALA A 194 -12.76 -11.11 6.25
C ALA A 194 -12.61 -10.73 7.75
N PRO A 195 -13.71 -10.67 8.51
CA PRO A 195 -13.72 -10.12 9.88
C PRO A 195 -12.94 -10.96 10.91
N GLU A 196 -12.44 -12.13 10.52
CA GLU A 196 -11.62 -12.99 11.38
C GLU A 196 -10.12 -12.89 11.05
N ALA A 197 -9.75 -12.14 9.99
CA ALA A 197 -8.35 -11.94 9.62
C ALA A 197 -7.58 -11.11 10.67
N ASN A 198 -6.28 -11.35 10.77
CA ASN A 198 -5.37 -10.54 11.55
C ASN A 198 -4.85 -9.37 10.70
N LEU A 199 -4.77 -8.19 11.27
CA LEU A 199 -4.22 -7.01 10.61
C LEU A 199 -2.81 -6.69 11.14
N PHE A 200 -1.84 -6.59 10.23
CA PHE A 200 -0.51 -6.05 10.47
C PHE A 200 -0.50 -4.64 9.87
N VAL A 201 -0.53 -3.62 10.71
CA VAL A 201 -0.65 -2.23 10.26
C VAL A 201 0.72 -1.57 10.24
N TYR A 202 1.17 -1.22 9.06
CA TYR A 202 2.44 -0.56 8.82
C TYR A 202 2.21 0.84 8.26
N LYS A 203 2.44 1.83 9.13
CA LYS A 203 2.36 3.23 8.72
C LYS A 203 3.61 3.57 7.90
N VAL A 204 3.41 3.75 6.60
CA VAL A 204 4.43 4.12 5.61
C VAL A 204 4.20 5.53 5.06
N CYS A 205 3.00 6.08 5.25
CA CYS A 205 2.62 7.38 4.74
C CYS A 205 2.46 8.39 5.87
N PHE A 206 2.82 9.63 5.59
CA PHE A 206 2.60 10.76 6.48
C PHE A 206 1.12 11.13 6.60
N ASN A 207 0.83 12.08 7.50
CA ASN A 207 -0.54 12.52 7.75
C ASN A 207 -1.18 13.25 6.55
N ASN A 208 -0.38 13.78 5.64
CA ASN A 208 -0.84 14.39 4.39
C ASN A 208 -1.08 13.37 3.26
N GLY A 209 -0.81 12.08 3.50
CA GLY A 209 -0.98 11.02 2.51
C GLY A 209 0.25 10.74 1.64
N THR A 210 1.34 11.51 1.76
CA THR A 210 2.59 11.25 1.03
C THR A 210 3.37 10.12 1.67
N CYS A 211 3.97 9.25 0.86
CA CYS A 211 4.73 8.08 1.27
C CYS A 211 6.09 8.09 0.57
N TRP A 212 7.17 7.77 1.28
CA TRP A 212 8.46 7.57 0.65
C TRP A 212 8.64 6.10 0.22
N ALA A 213 9.21 5.89 -0.95
CA ALA A 213 9.40 4.57 -1.52
C ALA A 213 10.28 3.65 -0.67
N ASP A 214 11.23 4.20 0.07
CA ASP A 214 12.09 3.43 0.99
C ASP A 214 11.33 2.97 2.22
N ASP A 215 10.44 3.79 2.78
CA ASP A 215 9.58 3.43 3.91
C ASP A 215 8.61 2.29 3.50
N VAL A 216 8.03 2.39 2.28
CA VAL A 216 7.17 1.34 1.69
C VAL A 216 7.95 0.05 1.47
N ALA A 217 9.15 0.12 0.87
CA ALA A 217 9.96 -1.04 0.56
C ALA A 217 10.41 -1.80 1.81
N VAL A 218 10.84 -1.10 2.86
CA VAL A 218 11.21 -1.73 4.14
C VAL A 218 10.01 -2.34 4.84
N ALA A 219 8.86 -1.67 4.82
CA ALA A 219 7.61 -2.20 5.39
C ALA A 219 7.15 -3.47 4.67
N LEU A 220 7.25 -3.52 3.33
CA LEU A 220 6.91 -4.70 2.53
C LEU A 220 7.81 -5.90 2.84
N ARG A 221 9.13 -5.69 2.95
CA ARG A 221 10.08 -6.73 3.40
C ARG A 221 9.76 -7.18 4.82
N THR A 222 9.48 -6.25 5.73
CA THR A 222 9.09 -6.56 7.13
C THR A 222 7.80 -7.38 7.17
N ALA A 223 6.80 -7.06 6.35
CA ALA A 223 5.57 -7.84 6.24
C ALA A 223 5.85 -9.30 5.88
N ALA A 224 6.75 -9.52 4.91
CA ALA A 224 7.14 -10.85 4.49
C ALA A 224 7.89 -11.61 5.61
N ASP A 225 8.81 -10.95 6.31
CA ASP A 225 9.61 -11.57 7.38
C ASP A 225 8.78 -11.86 8.63
N GLU A 226 7.73 -11.08 8.90
CA GLU A 226 6.81 -11.26 10.03
C GLU A 226 5.63 -12.21 9.72
N GLY A 227 5.61 -12.80 8.51
CA GLY A 227 4.64 -13.84 8.15
C GLY A 227 3.27 -13.30 7.76
N ALA A 228 3.20 -12.14 7.09
CA ALA A 228 2.01 -11.75 6.37
C ALA A 228 1.72 -12.77 5.26
N ASN A 229 0.45 -13.02 4.99
CA ASN A 229 0.01 -13.82 3.85
C ASN A 229 -0.32 -12.92 2.65
N ILE A 230 -0.89 -11.77 2.95
CA ILE A 230 -1.36 -10.80 1.96
C ILE A 230 -0.85 -9.42 2.36
N VAL A 231 -0.47 -8.62 1.38
CA VAL A 231 -0.17 -7.19 1.55
C VAL A 231 -1.14 -6.38 0.71
N ASN A 232 -1.75 -5.36 1.31
CA ASN A 232 -2.55 -4.35 0.61
C ASN A 232 -1.81 -3.02 0.56
N MET A 233 -1.68 -2.44 -0.63
CA MET A 233 -1.11 -1.13 -0.89
C MET A 233 -2.11 -0.26 -1.65
N SER A 234 -2.84 0.61 -0.93
CA SER A 234 -3.78 1.58 -1.51
C SER A 234 -3.07 2.92 -1.75
N LEU A 235 -1.95 2.87 -2.43
CA LEU A 235 -1.05 3.99 -2.73
C LEU A 235 -0.40 3.79 -4.10
N GLY A 236 0.05 4.89 -4.72
CA GLY A 236 0.67 4.79 -6.03
C GLY A 236 1.43 6.03 -6.49
N SER A 237 2.08 5.87 -7.65
CA SER A 237 2.70 6.93 -8.46
C SER A 237 2.87 6.48 -9.90
N ASP A 238 2.92 7.42 -10.85
CA ASP A 238 3.07 7.16 -12.29
C ASP A 238 4.35 6.37 -12.65
N ASN A 239 5.37 6.44 -11.82
CA ASN A 239 6.70 5.92 -12.14
C ASN A 239 7.14 4.83 -11.17
N PRO A 240 7.74 3.71 -11.67
CA PRO A 240 8.24 2.64 -10.83
C PRO A 240 9.36 3.10 -9.90
N SER A 241 9.45 2.48 -8.73
CA SER A 241 10.57 2.60 -7.80
C SER A 241 11.29 1.27 -7.67
N GLN A 242 12.58 1.21 -8.02
CA GLN A 242 13.36 -0.02 -7.92
C GLN A 242 13.37 -0.60 -6.49
N LEU A 243 13.36 0.27 -5.46
CA LEU A 243 13.29 -0.18 -4.07
C LEU A 243 12.00 -0.96 -3.79
N ILE A 244 10.86 -0.49 -4.33
CA ILE A 244 9.56 -1.17 -4.16
C ILE A 244 9.51 -2.43 -5.02
N THR A 245 9.97 -2.39 -6.29
CA THR A 245 10.04 -3.58 -7.16
C THR A 245 10.88 -4.69 -6.52
N ASP A 246 12.07 -4.38 -5.98
CA ASP A 246 12.91 -5.36 -5.29
C ASP A 246 12.24 -5.92 -4.04
N ALA A 247 11.51 -5.09 -3.28
CA ALA A 247 10.76 -5.51 -2.11
C ALA A 247 9.53 -6.37 -2.47
N THR A 248 8.85 -6.05 -3.58
CA THR A 248 7.75 -6.85 -4.13
C THR A 248 8.25 -8.24 -4.54
N ASN A 249 9.34 -8.32 -5.29
CA ASN A 249 9.96 -9.59 -5.67
C ASN A 249 10.36 -10.42 -4.45
N TYR A 250 10.91 -9.77 -3.42
CA TYR A 250 11.22 -10.42 -2.15
C TYR A 250 9.95 -11.00 -1.49
N ALA A 251 8.89 -10.20 -1.36
CA ALA A 251 7.62 -10.64 -0.75
C ALA A 251 7.01 -11.82 -1.52
N VAL A 252 6.96 -11.75 -2.85
CA VAL A 252 6.46 -12.83 -3.71
C VAL A 252 7.31 -14.10 -3.56
N SER A 253 8.64 -13.98 -3.46
CA SER A 253 9.53 -15.11 -3.19
C SER A 253 9.27 -15.79 -1.83
N LYS A 254 8.66 -15.08 -0.89
CA LYS A 254 8.19 -15.56 0.41
C LYS A 254 6.74 -16.04 0.39
N ASN A 255 6.17 -16.15 -0.80
CA ASN A 255 4.79 -16.62 -1.00
C ASN A 255 3.73 -15.68 -0.40
N ILE A 256 3.95 -14.37 -0.54
CA ILE A 256 3.02 -13.31 -0.16
C ILE A 256 2.22 -12.88 -1.39
N LEU A 257 0.91 -12.77 -1.26
CA LEU A 257 0.05 -12.15 -2.27
C LEU A 257 0.06 -10.63 -2.07
N VAL A 258 0.55 -9.90 -3.08
CA VAL A 258 0.58 -8.43 -3.06
C VAL A 258 -0.59 -7.90 -3.88
N VAL A 259 -1.42 -7.05 -3.28
CA VAL A 259 -2.59 -6.43 -3.90
C VAL A 259 -2.44 -4.92 -3.83
N ALA A 260 -2.67 -4.22 -4.92
CA ALA A 260 -2.58 -2.76 -4.95
C ALA A 260 -3.72 -2.10 -5.74
N ALA A 261 -4.00 -0.86 -5.41
CA ALA A 261 -4.90 -0.01 -6.16
C ALA A 261 -4.28 0.31 -7.54
N ALA A 262 -5.13 0.33 -8.58
CA ALA A 262 -4.68 0.60 -9.95
C ALA A 262 -4.37 2.09 -10.20
N GLY A 263 -4.93 3.00 -9.42
CA GLY A 263 -4.82 4.45 -9.66
C GLY A 263 -6.15 5.08 -10.08
N ASN A 264 -6.19 6.41 -10.08
CA ASN A 264 -7.40 7.18 -10.35
C ASN A 264 -7.22 8.15 -11.55
N ASP A 265 -6.37 7.76 -12.51
CA ASP A 265 -5.95 8.55 -13.67
C ASP A 265 -6.61 8.12 -14.98
N GLY A 266 -7.74 7.37 -14.87
CA GLY A 266 -8.55 6.97 -16.01
C GLY A 266 -9.15 8.16 -16.80
N PRO A 267 -9.71 7.90 -17.98
CA PRO A 267 -9.94 6.59 -18.60
C PRO A 267 -8.82 6.15 -19.58
N TYR A 268 -7.61 6.63 -19.40
CA TYR A 268 -6.53 6.46 -20.36
C TYR A 268 -5.89 5.07 -20.24
N VAL A 269 -5.71 4.38 -21.37
CA VAL A 269 -5.03 3.08 -21.45
C VAL A 269 -3.60 3.19 -20.92
N GLY A 270 -3.18 2.21 -20.10
CA GLY A 270 -1.86 2.19 -19.48
C GLY A 270 -1.64 3.20 -18.35
N SER A 271 -2.73 3.77 -17.78
CA SER A 271 -2.69 4.76 -16.69
C SER A 271 -2.55 4.14 -15.30
N ILE A 272 -2.25 2.83 -15.20
CA ILE A 272 -2.07 2.18 -13.89
C ILE A 272 -0.82 2.71 -13.19
N ASP A 273 -0.99 3.05 -11.92
CA ASP A 273 0.08 3.46 -11.01
C ASP A 273 0.93 2.28 -10.51
N TYR A 274 2.20 2.55 -10.23
CA TYR A 274 3.05 1.64 -9.48
C TYR A 274 2.84 1.82 -7.97
N PRO A 275 2.74 0.71 -7.20
CA PRO A 275 3.15 -0.65 -7.56
C PRO A 275 2.08 -1.50 -8.26
N GLY A 276 0.84 -1.04 -8.44
CA GLY A 276 -0.21 -1.80 -9.12
C GLY A 276 0.19 -2.27 -10.53
N ALA A 277 0.97 -1.46 -11.26
CA ALA A 277 1.45 -1.75 -12.59
C ALA A 277 2.49 -2.89 -12.68
N ASP A 278 3.05 -3.37 -11.57
CA ASP A 278 4.00 -4.50 -11.56
C ASP A 278 3.25 -5.83 -11.77
N ALA A 279 3.67 -6.67 -12.72
CA ALA A 279 3.04 -7.95 -13.03
C ALA A 279 2.95 -8.94 -11.84
N ASN A 280 3.79 -8.77 -10.81
CA ASN A 280 3.76 -9.54 -9.58
C ASN A 280 2.73 -9.04 -8.56
N VAL A 281 2.05 -7.95 -8.85
CA VAL A 281 1.03 -7.31 -8.00
C VAL A 281 -0.35 -7.49 -8.63
N VAL A 282 -1.35 -7.80 -7.82
CA VAL A 282 -2.74 -7.82 -8.26
C VAL A 282 -3.23 -6.38 -8.36
N ALA A 283 -3.33 -5.85 -9.56
CA ALA A 283 -3.84 -4.51 -9.83
C ALA A 283 -5.37 -4.47 -9.77
N VAL A 284 -5.93 -3.59 -8.93
CA VAL A 284 -7.38 -3.54 -8.71
C VAL A 284 -7.97 -2.20 -9.14
N GLY A 285 -8.81 -2.24 -10.17
CA GLY A 285 -9.67 -1.14 -10.61
C GLY A 285 -10.95 -1.02 -9.77
N ALA A 286 -11.69 0.06 -9.98
CA ALA A 286 -12.90 0.35 -9.21
C ALA A 286 -14.18 0.07 -10.01
N VAL A 287 -15.23 -0.42 -9.32
CA VAL A 287 -16.60 -0.42 -9.82
C VAL A 287 -17.52 0.38 -8.90
N ASN A 288 -18.62 0.88 -9.47
CA ASN A 288 -19.72 1.48 -8.74
C ASN A 288 -20.76 0.41 -8.29
N LYS A 289 -21.86 0.85 -7.66
CA LYS A 289 -22.93 -0.04 -7.16
C LYS A 289 -23.64 -0.83 -8.27
N ASP A 290 -23.61 -0.32 -9.50
CA ASP A 290 -24.21 -0.97 -10.67
C ASP A 290 -23.20 -1.86 -11.41
N ILE A 291 -22.03 -2.13 -10.78
CA ILE A 291 -20.90 -2.90 -11.30
C ILE A 291 -20.35 -2.31 -12.63
N GLN A 292 -20.36 -1.00 -12.74
CA GLN A 292 -19.80 -0.26 -13.86
C GLN A 292 -18.47 0.38 -13.47
N ILE A 293 -17.51 0.41 -14.39
CA ILE A 293 -16.20 1.04 -14.19
C ILE A 293 -16.34 2.56 -14.33
N PRO A 294 -16.05 3.37 -13.29
CA PRO A 294 -16.08 4.82 -13.39
C PRO A 294 -14.92 5.32 -14.27
N ASP A 295 -15.15 6.45 -14.95
CA ASP A 295 -14.16 7.01 -15.89
C ASP A 295 -12.80 7.29 -15.24
N TRP A 296 -12.79 7.68 -13.99
CA TRP A 296 -11.57 7.99 -13.26
C TRP A 296 -10.74 6.77 -12.82
N SER A 297 -11.30 5.55 -12.84
CA SER A 297 -10.50 4.36 -12.53
C SER A 297 -9.44 4.17 -13.60
N SER A 298 -8.18 3.99 -13.23
CA SER A 298 -7.09 3.73 -14.17
C SER A 298 -7.34 2.48 -15.01
N ARG A 299 -6.83 2.47 -16.24
CA ARG A 299 -6.99 1.40 -17.22
C ARG A 299 -5.66 0.71 -17.46
N GLY A 300 -5.75 -0.59 -17.71
CA GLY A 300 -4.62 -1.41 -18.09
C GLY A 300 -4.16 -1.21 -19.53
N ASN A 301 -3.25 -2.08 -19.94
CA ASN A 301 -2.84 -2.28 -21.33
C ASN A 301 -2.84 -3.77 -21.62
N ASN A 302 -3.98 -4.41 -21.29
CA ASN A 302 -4.12 -5.85 -21.27
C ASN A 302 -4.08 -6.46 -22.67
N SER A 303 -3.40 -7.59 -22.81
CA SER A 303 -3.44 -8.38 -24.04
C SER A 303 -4.70 -9.27 -24.08
N THR A 304 -5.49 -9.15 -25.12
CA THR A 304 -6.67 -10.02 -25.34
C THR A 304 -6.32 -11.38 -25.94
N SER A 305 -5.05 -11.68 -26.18
CA SER A 305 -4.58 -12.97 -26.71
C SER A 305 -4.65 -14.08 -25.66
N LYS A 306 -5.01 -15.29 -26.09
CA LYS A 306 -5.05 -16.48 -25.24
C LYS A 306 -3.79 -17.33 -25.36
N PRO A 307 -3.25 -17.93 -24.27
CA PRO A 307 -3.74 -17.82 -22.89
C PRO A 307 -3.48 -16.42 -22.33
N TYR A 308 -4.37 -15.93 -21.46
CA TYR A 308 -4.18 -14.67 -20.76
C TYR A 308 -3.00 -14.78 -19.80
N VAL A 309 -2.08 -13.82 -19.87
CA VAL A 309 -0.90 -13.71 -19.01
C VAL A 309 -0.90 -12.31 -18.45
N VAL A 310 -0.78 -12.19 -17.14
CA VAL A 310 -0.66 -10.87 -16.49
C VAL A 310 0.72 -10.30 -16.78
N GLU A 311 0.74 -9.15 -17.42
CA GLU A 311 1.95 -8.43 -17.80
C GLU A 311 2.07 -7.10 -17.02
N GLU A 312 3.16 -6.37 -17.23
CA GLU A 312 3.33 -5.05 -16.64
C GLU A 312 2.27 -4.08 -17.20
N LYS A 313 1.63 -3.33 -16.30
CA LYS A 313 0.52 -2.42 -16.57
C LYS A 313 -0.80 -3.09 -16.96
N ASP A 314 -0.99 -4.36 -16.66
CA ASP A 314 -2.31 -4.97 -16.77
C ASP A 314 -3.16 -4.67 -15.55
N ILE A 315 -4.44 -4.34 -15.77
CA ILE A 315 -5.46 -4.43 -14.74
C ILE A 315 -5.79 -5.92 -14.53
N GLU A 316 -5.96 -6.37 -13.31
CA GLU A 316 -6.25 -7.79 -13.09
C GLU A 316 -7.68 -8.05 -12.64
N LEU A 317 -8.18 -7.23 -11.73
CA LEU A 317 -9.53 -7.34 -11.18
C LEU A 317 -10.15 -5.95 -11.00
N ALA A 318 -11.48 -5.90 -10.95
CA ALA A 318 -12.22 -4.70 -10.57
C ALA A 318 -13.13 -4.99 -9.36
N ALA A 319 -13.14 -4.09 -8.38
CA ALA A 319 -13.87 -4.31 -7.12
C ALA A 319 -14.56 -3.03 -6.63
N PRO A 320 -15.45 -3.09 -5.62
CA PRO A 320 -16.19 -1.93 -5.15
C PRO A 320 -15.28 -0.77 -4.72
N GLY A 321 -15.36 0.35 -5.43
CA GLY A 321 -14.51 1.52 -5.20
C GLY A 321 -15.25 2.86 -5.16
N VAL A 322 -16.57 2.89 -5.37
CA VAL A 322 -17.36 4.13 -5.41
C VAL A 322 -18.30 4.21 -4.22
N ASN A 323 -18.24 5.33 -3.47
CA ASN A 323 -19.09 5.56 -2.29
C ASN A 323 -19.06 4.39 -1.28
N VAL A 324 -17.87 3.93 -0.95
CA VAL A 324 -17.65 2.84 0.01
C VAL A 324 -17.63 3.41 1.43
N GLU A 325 -18.54 2.95 2.29
CA GLU A 325 -18.54 3.28 3.72
C GLU A 325 -17.62 2.31 4.49
N SER A 326 -16.79 2.86 5.38
CA SER A 326 -15.93 2.08 6.26
C SER A 326 -15.54 2.87 7.52
N THR A 327 -14.78 2.25 8.40
CA THR A 327 -14.30 2.81 9.67
C THR A 327 -13.45 4.08 9.44
N TRP A 328 -13.45 5.01 10.43
CA TRP A 328 -12.74 6.29 10.30
C TRP A 328 -11.88 6.59 11.54
N LYS A 329 -10.88 7.49 11.35
CA LYS A 329 -9.86 7.86 12.35
C LYS A 329 -10.35 8.48 13.65
N ASP A 330 -11.61 8.76 13.79
CA ASP A 330 -12.21 9.35 15.01
C ASP A 330 -13.15 8.39 15.74
N GLY A 331 -13.17 7.12 15.33
CA GLY A 331 -14.03 6.08 15.90
C GLY A 331 -15.41 5.97 15.26
N GLY A 332 -15.70 6.79 14.25
CA GLY A 332 -16.91 6.72 13.44
C GLY A 332 -16.67 6.10 12.06
N TYR A 333 -17.46 6.52 11.08
CA TYR A 333 -17.44 5.97 9.71
C TYR A 333 -17.41 7.10 8.68
N ALA A 334 -16.81 6.81 7.52
CA ALA A 334 -16.74 7.73 6.40
C ALA A 334 -17.02 7.01 5.08
N ILE A 335 -17.45 7.76 4.07
CA ILE A 335 -17.68 7.27 2.71
C ILE A 335 -16.61 7.87 1.81
N LEU A 336 -15.84 7.01 1.14
CA LEU A 336 -14.79 7.38 0.20
C LEU A 336 -15.02 6.72 -1.17
N SER A 337 -14.37 7.29 -2.20
CA SER A 337 -14.30 6.70 -3.55
C SER A 337 -12.86 6.71 -4.03
N GLY A 338 -12.46 5.65 -4.74
CA GLY A 338 -11.13 5.46 -5.29
C GLY A 338 -10.81 3.98 -5.48
N THR A 339 -9.82 3.67 -6.31
CA THR A 339 -9.26 2.32 -6.41
C THR A 339 -8.63 1.87 -5.10
N SER A 340 -8.26 2.83 -4.22
CA SER A 340 -7.89 2.57 -2.83
C SER A 340 -8.94 1.81 -2.04
N MET A 341 -10.24 1.98 -2.33
CA MET A 341 -11.32 1.25 -1.68
C MET A 341 -11.57 -0.09 -2.36
N ALA A 342 -11.25 -0.21 -3.63
CA ALA A 342 -11.38 -1.46 -4.39
C ALA A 342 -10.34 -2.51 -3.97
N SER A 343 -9.08 -2.13 -3.91
CA SER A 343 -7.96 -3.01 -3.52
C SER A 343 -8.20 -3.77 -2.20
N PRO A 344 -8.64 -3.14 -1.09
CA PRO A 344 -8.89 -3.86 0.16
C PRO A 344 -10.08 -4.82 0.10
N HIS A 345 -11.05 -4.66 -0.82
CA HIS A 345 -12.08 -5.67 -1.04
C HIS A 345 -11.44 -6.95 -1.59
N VAL A 346 -10.53 -6.84 -2.56
CA VAL A 346 -9.80 -7.99 -3.11
C VAL A 346 -8.85 -8.60 -2.06
N ALA A 347 -8.11 -7.79 -1.31
CA ALA A 347 -7.23 -8.30 -0.25
C ALA A 347 -8.01 -9.04 0.85
N GLY A 348 -9.17 -8.53 1.24
CA GLY A 348 -10.06 -9.18 2.20
C GLY A 348 -10.70 -10.46 1.62
N LEU A 349 -11.10 -10.45 0.34
CA LEU A 349 -11.61 -11.65 -0.33
C LEU A 349 -10.52 -12.73 -0.44
N ALA A 350 -9.28 -12.33 -0.77
CA ALA A 350 -8.12 -13.23 -0.76
C ALA A 350 -7.89 -13.83 0.63
N ALA A 351 -8.06 -13.06 1.70
CA ALA A 351 -7.93 -13.57 3.07
C ALA A 351 -9.03 -14.59 3.40
N LYS A 352 -10.27 -14.34 2.96
CA LYS A 352 -11.38 -15.28 3.13
C LYS A 352 -11.18 -16.58 2.37
N LEU A 353 -10.60 -16.52 1.17
CA LEU A 353 -10.43 -17.64 0.24
C LEU A 353 -9.01 -18.23 0.25
N TRP A 354 -8.19 -17.87 1.24
CA TRP A 354 -6.76 -18.24 1.29
C TRP A 354 -6.54 -19.75 1.15
N GLN A 355 -5.76 -20.13 0.13
CA GLN A 355 -5.49 -21.53 -0.24
C GLN A 355 -4.33 -22.11 0.59
N LYS A 356 -4.49 -22.13 1.92
CA LYS A 356 -3.44 -22.48 2.91
C LYS A 356 -2.77 -23.83 2.69
N ASP A 357 -3.48 -24.79 2.11
CA ASP A 357 -3.00 -26.15 1.90
C ASP A 357 -2.32 -26.35 0.53
N ALA A 358 -2.28 -25.33 -0.32
CA ALA A 358 -1.57 -25.35 -1.59
C ALA A 358 -0.06 -25.26 -1.38
N LEU A 359 0.72 -25.79 -2.34
CA LEU A 359 2.18 -25.68 -2.34
C LEU A 359 2.66 -24.23 -2.36
N ASN A 360 1.98 -23.40 -3.15
CA ASN A 360 2.19 -21.94 -3.27
C ASN A 360 0.86 -21.22 -2.98
N PRO A 361 0.50 -20.97 -1.71
CA PRO A 361 -0.78 -20.41 -1.33
C PRO A 361 -1.12 -19.08 -1.99
N ALA A 362 -0.13 -18.17 -2.16
CA ALA A 362 -0.35 -16.88 -2.81
C ALA A 362 -0.76 -17.04 -4.27
N SER A 363 0.00 -17.80 -5.06
CA SER A 363 -0.31 -18.08 -6.47
C SER A 363 -1.65 -18.79 -6.62
N ALA A 364 -1.88 -19.83 -5.81
CA ALA A 364 -3.15 -20.57 -5.83
C ALA A 364 -4.35 -19.67 -5.46
N THR A 365 -4.20 -18.74 -4.52
CA THR A 365 -5.23 -17.78 -4.17
C THR A 365 -5.47 -16.78 -5.29
N ARG A 366 -4.40 -16.24 -5.93
CA ARG A 366 -4.50 -15.35 -7.09
C ARG A 366 -5.27 -16.01 -8.25
N GLU A 367 -4.88 -17.24 -8.62
CA GLU A 367 -5.57 -18.01 -9.65
C GLU A 367 -7.04 -18.30 -9.30
N PHE A 368 -7.32 -18.53 -8.01
CA PHE A 368 -8.69 -18.75 -7.56
C PHE A 368 -9.53 -17.50 -7.72
N LEU A 369 -9.01 -16.32 -7.35
CA LEU A 369 -9.68 -15.03 -7.53
C LEU A 369 -9.99 -14.77 -9.00
N GLN A 370 -9.06 -15.04 -9.93
CA GLN A 370 -9.26 -14.86 -11.37
C GLN A 370 -10.37 -15.76 -11.94
N LYS A 371 -10.54 -16.97 -11.38
CA LYS A 371 -11.54 -17.95 -11.85
C LYS A 371 -12.96 -17.63 -11.39
N PHE A 372 -13.13 -16.95 -10.27
CA PHE A 372 -14.44 -16.62 -9.68
C PHE A 372 -14.77 -15.14 -9.91
N THR A 373 -14.82 -14.75 -11.18
CA THR A 373 -15.17 -13.40 -11.61
C THR A 373 -16.40 -13.39 -12.49
N ILE A 374 -17.18 -12.33 -12.39
CA ILE A 374 -18.11 -11.92 -13.45
C ILE A 374 -17.30 -11.08 -14.42
N ASP A 375 -17.16 -11.60 -15.64
CA ASP A 375 -16.48 -10.89 -16.71
C ASP A 375 -17.30 -9.64 -17.10
N LEU A 376 -16.67 -8.49 -17.06
CA LEU A 376 -17.28 -7.22 -17.46
C LEU A 376 -16.97 -6.96 -18.93
N LEU A 377 -17.72 -6.07 -19.56
CA LEU A 377 -17.49 -5.75 -21.00
C LEU A 377 -16.30 -4.78 -21.16
N PRO A 378 -15.47 -5.02 -22.18
CA PRO A 378 -15.43 -6.10 -23.17
C PRO A 378 -15.14 -7.48 -22.58
N ILE A 379 -15.68 -8.54 -23.19
CA ILE A 379 -15.51 -9.91 -22.68
C ILE A 379 -14.04 -10.38 -22.82
N GLY A 380 -13.51 -10.98 -21.79
CA GLY A 380 -12.16 -11.51 -21.70
C GLY A 380 -11.27 -10.62 -20.81
N ASP A 381 -9.97 -10.87 -20.83
CA ASP A 381 -8.99 -10.01 -20.15
C ASP A 381 -8.90 -8.66 -20.89
N ASP A 382 -9.37 -7.59 -20.26
CA ASP A 382 -9.54 -6.27 -20.86
C ASP A 382 -8.91 -5.13 -20.04
N ASP A 383 -8.67 -3.99 -20.69
CA ASP A 383 -8.04 -2.81 -20.09
C ASP A 383 -8.83 -2.18 -18.93
N ASN A 384 -10.12 -2.51 -18.76
CA ASN A 384 -11.00 -1.86 -17.80
C ASN A 384 -11.10 -2.64 -16.49
N SER A 385 -11.19 -3.96 -16.58
CA SER A 385 -11.52 -4.85 -15.47
C SER A 385 -10.63 -6.09 -15.35
N GLY A 386 -9.75 -6.34 -16.33
CA GLY A 386 -8.96 -7.55 -16.42
C GLY A 386 -9.85 -8.78 -16.52
N PHE A 387 -9.71 -9.73 -15.60
CA PHE A 387 -10.56 -10.92 -15.50
C PHE A 387 -11.99 -10.60 -15.03
N GLY A 388 -12.25 -9.39 -14.55
CA GLY A 388 -13.58 -8.93 -14.17
C GLY A 388 -13.75 -8.68 -12.65
N PHE A 389 -15.02 -8.78 -12.23
CA PHE A 389 -15.46 -8.52 -10.85
C PHE A 389 -15.48 -9.83 -10.03
N PRO A 390 -14.60 -9.98 -9.01
CA PRO A 390 -14.56 -11.19 -8.21
C PRO A 390 -15.72 -11.27 -7.21
N HIS A 391 -16.36 -12.45 -7.11
CA HIS A 391 -17.48 -12.70 -6.19
C HIS A 391 -17.47 -14.13 -5.63
N LEU A 392 -18.26 -14.37 -4.57
CA LEU A 392 -18.47 -15.69 -3.94
C LEU A 392 -19.62 -16.46 -4.58
#